data_3186731816b98227d769cb93b2aac835
#
_entry.id   3186731816b98227d769cb93b2aac835
#
_cell.length_a   1.000
_cell.length_b   1.000
_cell.length_c   1.000
_cell.angle_alpha   90.00
_cell.angle_beta   90.00
_cell.angle_gamma   90.00
#
_symmetry.space_group_name_H-M   'P 1'
#
loop_
_entity.id
_entity.type
_entity.pdbx_description
1 polymer ?
#
loop_
_entity_poly.entity_id
_entity_poly.type
_entity_poly.pdbx_seq_one_letter_code
_entity_poly.pdbx_strand_id
1 'polypeptide(L)'
;MKRINEYKKLFNVESDTDLKTLKSTYRNMVKEWHPDKFQEEDDKAEAEHKSRQIIDAYHFLVSIAPETIAANQEEYDNTITESNIADFKHKGLLLEVTFLDGTTYEYFGVPKNMYIKMVNTDKLMRFARRNIFNTYLYRKTKKSLEVA
;
A
#
# COMPACT_ATOMS: atom_id res chain seq x y z
N MET A 1 5.39 -6.53 -5.60
CA MET A 1 6.74 -5.96 -5.33
C MET A 1 7.17 -4.96 -6.38
N LYS A 2 6.74 -5.12 -7.61
CA LYS A 2 7.09 -4.21 -8.70
C LYS A 2 6.66 -2.76 -8.41
N ARG A 3 5.43 -2.56 -7.96
CA ARG A 3 4.90 -1.22 -7.63
C ARG A 3 5.71 -0.54 -6.53
N ILE A 4 6.05 -1.28 -5.47
CA ILE A 4 6.87 -0.75 -4.37
C ILE A 4 8.22 -0.28 -4.89
N ASN A 5 8.88 -1.12 -5.68
CA ASN A 5 10.20 -0.82 -6.22
C ASN A 5 10.19 0.37 -7.17
N GLU A 6 9.15 0.47 -8.01
CA GLU A 6 8.99 1.60 -8.92
C GLU A 6 8.80 2.91 -8.16
N TYR A 7 7.98 2.92 -7.12
CA TYR A 7 7.73 4.12 -6.32
C TYR A 7 8.96 4.54 -5.51
N LYS A 8 9.67 3.58 -4.92
CA LYS A 8 10.93 3.88 -4.22
C LYS A 8 11.95 4.47 -5.15
N LYS A 9 12.05 3.93 -6.36
CA LYS A 9 12.98 4.43 -7.37
C LYS A 9 12.60 5.83 -7.82
N LEU A 10 11.32 6.10 -8.04
CA LEU A 10 10.83 7.41 -8.43
C LEU A 10 11.19 8.48 -7.39
N PHE A 11 11.07 8.16 -6.11
CA PHE A 11 11.38 9.07 -5.01
C PHE A 11 12.85 9.00 -4.58
N ASN A 12 13.61 8.04 -5.09
CA ASN A 12 15.00 7.80 -4.70
C ASN A 12 15.13 7.60 -3.18
N VAL A 13 14.29 6.74 -2.64
CA VAL A 13 14.22 6.46 -1.20
C VAL A 13 14.36 4.97 -0.90
N GLU A 14 14.69 4.67 0.36
CA GLU A 14 14.78 3.31 0.87
C GLU A 14 13.53 2.94 1.68
N SER A 15 13.43 1.67 2.07
CA SER A 15 12.29 1.17 2.82
C SER A 15 12.13 1.81 4.20
N ASP A 16 13.22 2.27 4.80
CA ASP A 16 13.24 2.86 6.12
C ASP A 16 13.24 4.40 6.12
N THR A 17 12.99 5.00 4.94
CA THR A 17 12.93 6.45 4.83
C THR A 17 11.80 7.01 5.68
N ASP A 18 12.10 8.07 6.45
CA ASP A 18 11.13 8.66 7.35
C ASP A 18 10.09 9.53 6.61
N LEU A 19 8.99 9.83 7.30
CA LEU A 19 7.90 10.64 6.75
C LEU A 19 8.34 12.05 6.38
N LYS A 20 9.23 12.63 7.16
CA LYS A 20 9.75 13.97 6.92
C LYS A 20 10.49 14.03 5.59
N THR A 21 11.34 13.05 5.33
CA THR A 21 12.08 12.95 4.07
C THR A 21 11.16 12.72 2.89
N LEU A 22 10.16 11.83 3.03
CA LEU A 22 9.16 11.59 2.00
C LEU A 22 8.40 12.86 1.66
N LYS A 23 7.97 13.60 2.68
CA LYS A 23 7.22 14.85 2.50
C LYS A 23 8.05 15.91 1.80
N SER A 24 9.30 16.06 2.20
CA SER A 24 10.22 17.02 1.59
C SER A 24 10.46 16.70 0.12
N THR A 25 10.74 15.44 -0.19
CA THR A 25 10.93 14.97 -1.57
C THR A 25 9.66 15.19 -2.40
N TYR A 26 8.52 14.86 -1.85
CA TYR A 26 7.22 15.07 -2.51
C TYR A 26 6.99 16.55 -2.87
N ARG A 27 7.22 17.45 -1.91
CA ARG A 27 7.06 18.89 -2.16
C ARG A 27 7.95 19.40 -3.27
N ASN A 28 9.20 18.95 -3.29
CA ASN A 28 10.16 19.35 -4.32
C ASN A 28 9.75 18.83 -5.70
N MET A 29 9.27 17.59 -5.76
CA MET A 29 8.82 16.99 -7.02
C MET A 29 7.55 17.66 -7.55
N VAL A 30 6.62 18.01 -6.67
CA VAL A 30 5.40 18.72 -7.06
C VAL A 30 5.73 20.10 -7.63
N LYS A 31 6.67 20.81 -7.02
CA LYS A 31 7.13 22.10 -7.53
C LYS A 31 7.73 21.98 -8.91
N GLU A 32 8.53 20.92 -9.14
CA GLU A 32 9.18 20.68 -10.42
C GLU A 32 8.20 20.35 -11.53
N TRP A 33 7.18 19.56 -11.22
CA TRP A 33 6.24 19.03 -12.21
C TRP A 33 4.85 19.62 -12.17
N HIS A 34 4.67 20.77 -11.50
CA HIS A 34 3.35 21.40 -11.46
C HIS A 34 2.94 21.85 -12.86
N PRO A 35 1.72 21.49 -13.32
CA PRO A 35 1.27 21.85 -14.68
C PRO A 35 1.32 23.33 -15.02
N ASP A 36 1.15 24.19 -14.03
CA ASP A 36 1.17 25.64 -14.22
C ASP A 36 2.54 26.19 -14.65
N LYS A 37 3.59 25.39 -14.52
CA LYS A 37 4.94 25.75 -14.97
C LYS A 37 5.15 25.59 -16.47
N PHE A 38 4.22 24.92 -17.14
CA PHE A 38 4.35 24.57 -18.54
C PHE A 38 3.32 25.32 -19.36
N GLN A 39 3.74 25.90 -20.47
CA GLN A 39 2.87 26.71 -21.33
C GLN A 39 2.37 25.92 -22.54
N GLU A 40 3.20 25.00 -23.04
CA GLU A 40 2.83 24.14 -24.15
C GLU A 40 1.84 23.07 -23.68
N GLU A 41 0.80 22.80 -24.48
CA GLU A 41 -0.22 21.80 -24.11
C GLU A 41 0.34 20.40 -23.90
N ASP A 42 1.26 19.98 -24.77
CA ASP A 42 1.87 18.67 -24.67
C ASP A 42 2.71 18.54 -23.39
N ASP A 43 3.47 19.57 -23.07
CA ASP A 43 4.29 19.59 -21.86
C ASP A 43 3.40 19.63 -20.61
N LYS A 44 2.30 20.36 -20.68
CA LYS A 44 1.32 20.45 -19.60
C LYS A 44 0.66 19.11 -19.33
N ALA A 45 0.29 18.38 -20.39
CA ALA A 45 -0.30 17.05 -20.27
C ALA A 45 0.68 16.07 -19.65
N GLU A 46 1.95 16.13 -20.07
CA GLU A 46 3.01 15.30 -19.50
C GLU A 46 3.22 15.62 -18.02
N ALA A 47 3.22 16.91 -17.67
CA ALA A 47 3.36 17.34 -16.28
C ALA A 47 2.19 16.88 -15.41
N GLU A 48 0.97 16.90 -15.92
CA GLU A 48 -0.21 16.39 -15.22
C GLU A 48 -0.08 14.88 -14.96
N HIS A 49 0.35 14.14 -15.97
CA HIS A 49 0.56 12.69 -15.83
C HIS A 49 1.64 12.40 -14.77
N LYS A 50 2.76 13.11 -14.86
CA LYS A 50 3.86 12.96 -13.90
C LYS A 50 3.43 13.34 -12.48
N SER A 51 2.68 14.43 -12.34
CA SER A 51 2.15 14.86 -11.04
C SER A 51 1.26 13.81 -10.40
N ARG A 52 0.40 13.16 -11.19
CA ARG A 52 -0.45 12.07 -10.68
C ARG A 52 0.38 10.90 -10.19
N GLN A 53 1.41 10.51 -10.94
CA GLN A 53 2.33 9.46 -10.53
C GLN A 53 3.00 9.80 -9.20
N ILE A 54 3.43 11.05 -9.04
CA ILE A 54 4.08 11.53 -7.82
C ILE A 54 3.13 11.47 -6.64
N ILE A 55 1.88 11.93 -6.83
CA ILE A 55 0.85 11.89 -5.78
C ILE A 55 0.56 10.46 -5.35
N ASP A 56 0.33 9.58 -6.31
CA ASP A 56 0.03 8.18 -6.03
C ASP A 56 1.19 7.50 -5.31
N ALA A 57 2.43 7.74 -5.77
CA ALA A 57 3.63 7.19 -5.15
C ALA A 57 3.80 7.69 -3.72
N TYR A 58 3.58 8.97 -3.50
CA TYR A 58 3.70 9.57 -2.16
C TYR A 58 2.72 8.92 -1.19
N HIS A 59 1.44 8.86 -1.55
CA HIS A 59 0.43 8.25 -0.68
C HIS A 59 0.73 6.79 -0.39
N PHE A 60 1.21 6.07 -1.41
CA PHE A 60 1.59 4.67 -1.23
C PHE A 60 2.78 4.53 -0.28
N LEU A 61 3.86 5.29 -0.50
CA LEU A 61 5.07 5.20 0.31
C LEU A 61 4.81 5.62 1.76
N VAL A 62 3.97 6.63 1.97
CA VAL A 62 3.54 7.04 3.32
C VAL A 62 2.81 5.89 4.01
N SER A 63 1.95 5.18 3.29
CA SER A 63 1.13 4.10 3.86
C SER A 63 1.96 2.89 4.31
N ILE A 64 3.15 2.68 3.75
CA ILE A 64 4.05 1.59 4.14
C ILE A 64 5.26 2.05 4.96
N ALA A 65 5.38 3.34 5.23
CA ALA A 65 6.50 3.87 6.03
C ALA A 65 6.49 3.28 7.44
N PRO A 66 7.67 2.98 8.01
CA PRO A 66 7.73 2.39 9.35
C PRO A 66 6.98 3.20 10.40
N GLU A 67 7.03 4.52 10.34
CA GLU A 67 6.32 5.40 11.26
C GLU A 67 4.81 5.24 11.14
N THR A 68 4.29 5.11 9.92
CA THR A 68 2.85 4.91 9.68
C THR A 68 2.40 3.55 10.18
N ILE A 69 3.18 2.50 9.92
CA ILE A 69 2.90 1.16 10.41
C ILE A 69 2.87 1.15 11.94
N ALA A 70 3.85 1.79 12.58
CA ALA A 70 3.91 1.88 14.04
C ALA A 70 2.72 2.64 14.61
N ALA A 71 2.33 3.76 14.00
CA ALA A 71 1.20 4.57 14.44
C ALA A 71 -0.13 3.82 14.36
N ASN A 72 -0.27 2.91 13.39
CA ASN A 72 -1.50 2.16 13.15
C ASN A 72 -1.46 0.74 13.70
N GLN A 73 -0.41 0.39 14.46
CA GLN A 73 -0.20 -0.97 14.95
C GLN A 73 -1.36 -1.45 15.84
N GLU A 74 -1.83 -0.60 16.74
CA GLU A 74 -2.93 -0.96 17.63
C GLU A 74 -4.21 -1.26 16.87
N GLU A 75 -4.56 -0.42 15.90
CA GLU A 75 -5.73 -0.63 15.04
C GLU A 75 -5.60 -1.94 14.26
N TYR A 76 -4.41 -2.19 13.71
CA TYR A 76 -4.15 -3.41 12.96
C TYR A 76 -4.29 -4.65 13.86
N ASP A 77 -3.68 -4.61 15.04
CA ASP A 77 -3.75 -5.72 15.99
C ASP A 77 -5.20 -6.02 16.39
N ASN A 78 -6.00 -4.99 16.59
CA ASN A 78 -7.42 -5.15 16.89
C ASN A 78 -8.16 -5.80 15.72
N THR A 79 -7.89 -5.36 14.51
CA THR A 79 -8.54 -5.91 13.31
C THR A 79 -8.23 -7.39 13.12
N ILE A 80 -6.95 -7.78 13.20
CA ILE A 80 -6.55 -9.18 12.98
C ILE A 80 -6.95 -10.10 14.12
N THR A 81 -7.24 -9.54 15.29
CA THR A 81 -7.65 -10.32 16.47
C THR A 81 -9.16 -10.42 16.59
N GLU A 82 -9.87 -9.30 16.40
CA GLU A 82 -11.31 -9.19 16.66
C GLU A 82 -12.17 -9.46 15.43
N SER A 83 -11.68 -9.16 14.23
CA SER A 83 -12.44 -9.30 13.02
C SER A 83 -12.06 -10.55 12.24
N ASN A 84 -13.03 -11.14 11.54
CA ASN A 84 -12.78 -12.28 10.66
C ASN A 84 -12.57 -11.81 9.22
N ILE A 85 -11.94 -12.66 8.42
CA ILE A 85 -11.75 -12.41 6.99
C ILE A 85 -13.10 -12.57 6.27
N ALA A 86 -13.53 -11.53 5.54
CA ALA A 86 -14.71 -11.58 4.71
C ALA A 86 -14.40 -12.10 3.31
N ASP A 87 -13.25 -11.68 2.76
CA ASP A 87 -12.84 -12.06 1.41
C ASP A 87 -11.34 -11.87 1.27
N PHE A 88 -10.72 -12.57 0.32
CA PHE A 88 -9.32 -12.36 0.00
C PHE A 88 -9.05 -12.68 -1.46
N LYS A 89 -8.11 -11.95 -2.04
CA LYS A 89 -7.74 -12.04 -3.46
C LYS A 89 -6.23 -12.03 -3.60
N HIS A 90 -5.74 -12.68 -4.62
CA HIS A 90 -4.30 -12.74 -4.87
C HIS A 90 -4.00 -12.50 -6.34
N LYS A 91 -3.02 -11.63 -6.60
CA LYS A 91 -2.54 -11.37 -7.95
C LYS A 91 -1.03 -11.12 -7.91
N GLY A 92 -0.26 -11.91 -8.66
CA GLY A 92 1.19 -11.83 -8.62
C GLY A 92 1.71 -12.20 -7.23
N LEU A 93 2.32 -11.24 -6.55
CA LEU A 93 2.80 -11.39 -5.17
C LEU A 93 1.97 -10.57 -4.17
N LEU A 94 0.85 -10.04 -4.61
CA LEU A 94 -0.01 -9.20 -3.78
C LEU A 94 -1.21 -10.01 -3.30
N LEU A 95 -1.39 -10.04 -1.98
CA LEU A 95 -2.57 -10.60 -1.33
C LEU A 95 -3.38 -9.45 -0.75
N GLU A 96 -4.65 -9.36 -1.13
CA GLU A 96 -5.58 -8.38 -0.58
C GLU A 96 -6.59 -9.10 0.31
N VAL A 97 -6.69 -8.67 1.56
CA VAL A 97 -7.61 -9.27 2.54
C VAL A 97 -8.59 -8.22 3.01
N THR A 98 -9.88 -8.52 2.88
CA THR A 98 -10.97 -7.69 3.39
C THR A 98 -11.57 -8.34 4.63
N PHE A 99 -11.66 -7.57 5.71
CA PHE A 99 -12.21 -8.04 6.97
C PHE A 99 -13.69 -7.69 7.08
N LEU A 100 -14.40 -8.39 7.97
CA LEU A 100 -15.84 -8.18 8.16
C LEU A 100 -16.19 -6.75 8.61
N ASP A 101 -15.26 -6.05 9.24
CA ASP A 101 -15.46 -4.65 9.62
C ASP A 101 -15.34 -3.66 8.47
N GLY A 102 -15.10 -4.16 7.25
CA GLY A 102 -14.96 -3.35 6.05
C GLY A 102 -13.54 -2.86 5.76
N THR A 103 -12.60 -3.16 6.64
CA THR A 103 -11.20 -2.77 6.46
C THR A 103 -10.52 -3.70 5.48
N THR A 104 -9.69 -3.16 4.61
CA THR A 104 -8.92 -3.94 3.64
C THR A 104 -7.43 -3.67 3.82
N TYR A 105 -6.65 -4.73 3.84
CA TYR A 105 -5.18 -4.66 3.91
C TYR A 105 -4.57 -5.39 2.72
N GLU A 106 -3.51 -4.81 2.19
CA GLU A 106 -2.68 -5.45 1.17
C GLU A 106 -1.43 -6.01 1.81
N TYR A 107 -1.06 -7.24 1.44
CA TYR A 107 0.16 -7.92 1.90
C TYR A 107 1.08 -8.14 0.71
N PHE A 108 2.34 -7.76 0.85
CA PHE A 108 3.29 -7.76 -0.26
C PHE A 108 4.29 -8.90 -0.15
N GLY A 109 4.59 -9.50 -1.29
CA GLY A 109 5.55 -10.59 -1.36
C GLY A 109 4.98 -11.96 -1.05
N VAL A 110 3.66 -12.11 -1.08
CA VAL A 110 2.99 -13.39 -0.81
C VAL A 110 3.03 -14.27 -2.06
N PRO A 111 3.76 -15.40 -2.03
CA PRO A 111 3.83 -16.28 -3.19
C PRO A 111 2.53 -17.05 -3.40
N LYS A 112 2.33 -17.49 -4.64
CA LYS A 112 1.13 -18.22 -5.03
C LYS A 112 0.92 -19.48 -4.19
N ASN A 113 1.98 -20.21 -3.85
CA ASN A 113 1.86 -21.42 -3.03
C ASN A 113 1.29 -21.13 -1.63
N MET A 114 1.62 -19.99 -1.06
CA MET A 114 1.04 -19.55 0.22
C MET A 114 -0.45 -19.25 0.06
N TYR A 115 -0.82 -18.56 -1.03
CA TYR A 115 -2.22 -18.30 -1.33
C TYR A 115 -3.02 -19.59 -1.51
N ILE A 116 -2.46 -20.58 -2.20
CA ILE A 116 -3.12 -21.88 -2.40
C ILE A 116 -3.35 -22.56 -1.05
N LYS A 117 -2.37 -22.54 -0.15
CA LYS A 117 -2.54 -23.08 1.20
C LYS A 117 -3.66 -22.38 1.96
N MET A 118 -3.76 -21.07 1.78
CA MET A 118 -4.79 -20.26 2.40
C MET A 118 -6.19 -20.62 1.90
N VAL A 119 -6.33 -20.87 0.59
CA VAL A 119 -7.58 -21.32 -0.02
C VAL A 119 -8.01 -22.68 0.51
N ASN A 120 -7.06 -23.57 0.75
CA ASN A 120 -7.32 -24.97 1.10
C ASN A 120 -7.43 -25.24 2.61
N THR A 121 -7.15 -24.24 3.45
CA THR A 121 -7.21 -24.47 4.90
C THR A 121 -8.66 -24.44 5.42
N ASP A 122 -8.96 -25.29 6.39
CA ASP A 122 -10.25 -25.30 7.08
C ASP A 122 -10.33 -24.24 8.17
N LYS A 123 -9.17 -23.68 8.56
CA LYS A 123 -9.08 -22.71 9.64
C LYS A 123 -8.38 -21.45 9.16
N LEU A 124 -9.10 -20.69 8.35
CA LEU A 124 -8.58 -19.53 7.65
C LEU A 124 -7.91 -18.50 8.56
N MET A 125 -8.60 -18.07 9.62
CA MET A 125 -8.06 -17.05 10.54
C MET A 125 -6.80 -17.53 11.25
N ARG A 126 -6.80 -18.78 11.68
CA ARG A 126 -5.65 -19.37 12.34
C ARG A 126 -4.45 -19.44 11.40
N PHE A 127 -4.69 -19.86 10.16
CA PHE A 127 -3.66 -19.92 9.14
C PHE A 127 -3.09 -18.52 8.86
N ALA A 128 -3.95 -17.54 8.68
CA ALA A 128 -3.55 -16.16 8.38
C ALA A 128 -2.74 -15.55 9.53
N ARG A 129 -3.16 -15.77 10.78
CA ARG A 129 -2.42 -15.27 11.94
C ARG A 129 -1.02 -15.84 12.02
N ARG A 130 -0.87 -17.12 11.68
CA ARG A 130 0.42 -17.81 11.76
C ARG A 130 1.34 -17.50 10.59
N ASN A 131 0.78 -17.29 9.40
CA ASN A 131 1.56 -17.29 8.18
C ASN A 131 1.52 -15.98 7.40
N ILE A 132 0.54 -15.12 7.62
CA ILE A 132 0.32 -13.92 6.81
C ILE A 132 0.49 -12.64 7.61
N PHE A 133 -0.30 -12.46 8.68
CA PHE A 133 -0.49 -11.16 9.33
C PHE A 133 0.78 -10.55 9.92
N ASN A 134 1.69 -11.37 10.42
CA ASN A 134 2.92 -10.89 11.04
C ASN A 134 4.18 -11.28 10.23
N THR A 135 4.00 -11.79 9.03
CA THR A 135 5.10 -12.26 8.19
C THR A 135 5.42 -11.29 7.05
N TYR A 136 4.39 -10.74 6.43
CA TYR A 136 4.54 -9.90 5.24
C TYR A 136 4.32 -8.43 5.55
N LEU A 137 4.98 -7.57 4.78
CA LEU A 137 4.71 -6.14 4.81
C LEU A 137 3.25 -5.90 4.43
N TYR A 138 2.54 -5.09 5.20
CA TYR A 138 1.16 -4.78 4.92
C TYR A 138 0.93 -3.27 4.77
N ARG A 139 -0.18 -2.96 4.14
CA ARG A 139 -0.62 -1.60 3.89
C ARG A 139 -2.13 -1.56 4.02
N LYS A 140 -2.66 -0.61 4.79
CA LYS A 140 -4.10 -0.38 4.85
C LYS A 140 -4.55 0.33 3.59
N THR A 141 -5.57 -0.20 2.93
CA THR A 141 -6.17 0.44 1.76
C THR A 141 -7.43 1.19 2.16
N LYS A 142 -8.06 1.85 1.20
CA LYS A 142 -9.35 2.48 1.45
C LYS A 142 -10.38 1.40 1.73
N LYS A 143 -11.32 1.70 2.62
CA LYS A 143 -12.43 0.78 2.89
C LYS A 143 -13.29 0.63 1.65
N SER A 144 -13.66 -0.62 1.34
CA SER A 144 -14.52 -0.91 0.20
C SER A 144 -15.90 -0.24 0.31
N LEU A 145 -16.36 0.03 1.51
CA LEU A 145 -17.62 0.72 1.77
C LEU A 145 -17.65 2.14 1.21
N GLU A 146 -16.50 2.75 1.02
CA GLU A 146 -16.41 4.10 0.45
C GLU A 146 -16.82 4.13 -1.01
N VAL A 147 -16.85 2.98 -1.63
CA VAL A 147 -17.22 2.83 -3.03
C VAL A 147 -18.75 2.71 -3.20
N ALA A 148 -19.43 2.30 -2.17
CA ALA A 148 -20.85 2.05 -2.23
C ALA A 148 -21.68 3.37 -2.26
#